data_64473dbb8a3cad407006c8644fc2a66a
#
_entry.id   64473dbb8a3cad407006c8644fc2a66a
#
_cell.length_a   1.000
_cell.length_b   1.000
_cell.length_c   1.000
_cell.angle_alpha   90.00
_cell.angle_beta   90.00
_cell.angle_gamma   90.00
#
_symmetry.space_group_name_H-M   'P 1'
#
loop_
_entity.id
_entity.type
_entity.pdbx_description
1 polymer ?
#
loop_
_entity_poly.entity_id
_entity_poly.type
_entity_poly.pdbx_seq_one_letter_code
_entity_poly.pdbx_strand_id
1 'polypeptide(L)'
;MEAELESGLRLRGIIDRVDVAPTGEVRIVDYKTGKAPRPEYAEGALFQMKFYALVVWRLKRVVPRRLQLVYLGSGDVLTYDPVPADLERVERKLHALWEAIKQATETGNWRPRPTKLCGWCDHQAHCPEFGGTPPPYPLPVTAPGSSTV
;
A
#
# COMPACT_ATOMS: atom_id res chain seq x y z
N MET A 1 0.99 10.37 -7.97
CA MET A 1 1.46 11.39 -7.00
C MET A 1 2.56 10.78 -6.15
N GLU A 2 3.56 11.57 -5.80
CA GLU A 2 4.67 11.14 -4.93
C GLU A 2 4.84 12.16 -3.81
N ALA A 3 5.09 11.68 -2.59
CA ALA A 3 5.41 12.50 -1.43
C ALA A 3 6.61 11.89 -0.71
N GLU A 4 7.44 12.73 -0.12
CA GLU A 4 8.53 12.31 0.74
C GLU A 4 8.19 12.69 2.18
N LEU A 5 8.33 11.74 3.09
CA LEU A 5 8.16 11.95 4.53
C LEU A 5 9.45 12.52 5.12
N GLU A 6 9.35 13.11 6.32
CA GLU A 6 10.53 13.65 7.03
C GLU A 6 11.63 12.60 7.28
N SER A 7 11.28 11.32 7.30
CA SER A 7 12.23 10.20 7.40
C SER A 7 12.96 9.86 6.10
N GLY A 8 12.72 10.57 4.99
CA GLY A 8 13.22 10.24 3.66
C GLY A 8 12.46 9.10 2.97
N LEU A 9 11.41 8.54 3.58
CA LEU A 9 10.58 7.53 2.94
C LEU A 9 9.74 8.17 1.84
N ARG A 10 9.95 7.71 0.60
CA ARG A 10 9.16 8.14 -0.55
C ARG A 10 7.91 7.29 -0.70
N LEU A 11 6.76 7.96 -0.72
CA LEU A 11 5.45 7.37 -0.94
C LEU A 11 5.01 7.66 -2.38
N ARG A 12 4.55 6.63 -3.09
CA ARG A 12 4.00 6.79 -4.43
C ARG A 12 2.59 6.19 -4.48
N GLY A 13 1.63 6.97 -4.95
CA GLY A 13 0.25 6.54 -5.16
C GLY A 13 -0.24 6.94 -6.56
N ILE A 14 -1.01 6.04 -7.18
CA ILE A 14 -1.79 6.33 -8.38
C ILE A 14 -3.23 6.49 -7.91
N ILE A 15 -3.78 7.69 -8.07
CA ILE A 15 -5.13 8.05 -7.64
C ILE A 15 -5.98 8.22 -8.89
N ASP A 16 -7.12 7.51 -8.94
CA ASP A 16 -7.99 7.52 -10.12
C ASP A 16 -8.59 8.90 -10.35
N ARG A 17 -9.06 9.56 -9.27
CA ARG A 17 -9.70 10.88 -9.37
C ARG A 17 -9.52 11.71 -8.11
N VAL A 18 -9.19 12.98 -8.30
CA VAL A 18 -9.13 14.00 -7.25
C VAL A 18 -10.02 15.17 -7.67
N ASP A 19 -11.02 15.47 -6.86
CA ASP A 19 -11.87 16.64 -7.05
C ASP A 19 -11.46 17.73 -6.06
N VAL A 20 -11.45 18.97 -6.51
CA VAL A 20 -11.18 20.15 -5.70
C VAL A 20 -12.35 21.09 -5.81
N ALA A 21 -13.00 21.39 -4.68
CA ALA A 21 -14.09 22.35 -4.63
C ALA A 21 -13.56 23.80 -4.79
N PRO A 22 -14.39 24.75 -5.18
CA PRO A 22 -14.01 26.18 -5.21
C PRO A 22 -13.52 26.70 -3.85
N THR A 23 -13.97 26.09 -2.76
CA THR A 23 -13.54 26.35 -1.37
C THR A 23 -12.16 25.78 -1.01
N GLY A 24 -11.54 24.99 -1.93
CA GLY A 24 -10.25 24.32 -1.70
C GLY A 24 -10.35 22.94 -1.05
N GLU A 25 -11.55 22.48 -0.68
CA GLU A 25 -11.76 21.14 -0.13
C GLU A 25 -11.46 20.06 -1.17
N VAL A 26 -10.81 18.99 -0.75
CA VAL A 26 -10.36 17.90 -1.63
C VAL A 26 -11.19 16.64 -1.36
N ARG A 27 -11.65 15.99 -2.43
CA ARG A 27 -12.22 14.65 -2.42
C ARG A 27 -11.36 13.71 -3.26
N ILE A 28 -11.06 12.53 -2.71
CA ILE A 28 -10.37 11.47 -3.44
C ILE A 28 -11.40 10.38 -3.77
N VAL A 29 -11.44 9.96 -5.02
CA VAL A 29 -12.32 8.88 -5.49
C VAL A 29 -11.46 7.79 -6.12
N ASP A 30 -11.76 6.55 -5.79
CA ASP A 30 -11.13 5.36 -6.35
C ASP A 30 -12.23 4.41 -6.85
N TYR A 31 -12.07 3.89 -8.06
CA TYR A 31 -13.04 3.02 -8.71
C TYR A 31 -12.63 1.57 -8.60
N LYS A 32 -13.53 0.73 -8.10
CA LYS A 32 -13.34 -0.72 -7.99
C LYS A 32 -14.29 -1.44 -8.96
N THR A 33 -13.75 -2.27 -9.84
CA THR A 33 -14.55 -3.03 -10.83
C THR A 33 -15.42 -4.13 -10.19
N GLY A 34 -15.04 -4.60 -8.99
CA GLY A 34 -15.77 -5.63 -8.25
C GLY A 34 -16.98 -5.10 -7.47
N LYS A 35 -17.57 -6.00 -6.66
CA LYS A 35 -18.61 -5.65 -5.68
C LYS A 35 -17.97 -5.18 -4.38
N ALA A 36 -18.72 -4.39 -3.61
CA ALA A 36 -18.29 -3.98 -2.27
C ALA A 36 -17.98 -5.23 -1.40
N PRO A 37 -16.85 -5.25 -0.70
CA PRO A 37 -16.55 -6.33 0.24
C PRO A 37 -17.51 -6.27 1.42
N ARG A 38 -17.64 -7.38 2.11
CA ARG A 38 -18.33 -7.39 3.40
C ARG A 38 -17.59 -6.44 4.38
N PRO A 39 -18.30 -5.86 5.37
CA PRO A 39 -17.72 -4.88 6.30
C PRO A 39 -16.40 -5.33 6.94
N GLU A 40 -16.28 -6.62 7.29
CA GLU A 40 -15.07 -7.19 7.90
C GLU A 40 -13.82 -7.15 6.99
N TYR A 41 -14.00 -6.99 5.67
CA TYR A 41 -12.90 -6.90 4.68
C TYR A 41 -12.68 -5.48 4.13
N ALA A 42 -13.49 -4.52 4.56
CA ALA A 42 -13.41 -3.14 4.08
C ALA A 42 -12.15 -2.41 4.59
N GLU A 43 -11.53 -2.88 5.68
CA GLU A 43 -10.39 -2.23 6.33
C GLU A 43 -9.18 -2.07 5.38
N GLY A 44 -8.88 -3.10 4.56
CA GLY A 44 -7.78 -3.03 3.59
C GLY A 44 -8.00 -1.98 2.52
N ALA A 45 -9.22 -1.87 1.98
CA ALA A 45 -9.59 -0.86 1.00
C ALA A 45 -9.55 0.54 1.61
N LEU A 46 -10.02 0.68 2.85
CA LEU A 46 -9.97 1.94 3.59
C LEU A 46 -8.54 2.36 3.92
N PHE A 47 -7.64 1.41 4.21
CA PHE A 47 -6.22 1.70 4.41
C PHE A 47 -5.60 2.30 3.15
N GLN A 48 -5.88 1.74 1.96
CA GLN A 48 -5.42 2.31 0.68
C GLN A 48 -5.89 3.75 0.50
N MET A 49 -7.14 4.03 0.81
CA MET A 49 -7.69 5.39 0.69
C MET A 49 -7.03 6.36 1.67
N LYS A 50 -6.80 5.95 2.92
CA LYS A 50 -6.07 6.75 3.92
C LYS A 50 -4.61 6.99 3.50
N PHE A 51 -3.97 6.01 2.85
CA PHE A 51 -2.65 6.18 2.26
C PHE A 51 -2.65 7.26 1.18
N TYR A 52 -3.61 7.25 0.26
CA TYR A 52 -3.76 8.30 -0.73
C TYR A 52 -4.01 9.68 -0.11
N ALA A 53 -4.85 9.73 0.92
CA ALA A 53 -5.11 10.95 1.67
C ALA A 53 -3.84 11.50 2.33
N LEU A 54 -3.00 10.64 2.89
CA LEU A 54 -1.71 11.01 3.47
C LEU A 54 -0.78 11.61 2.39
N VAL A 55 -0.66 10.97 1.22
CA VAL A 55 0.14 11.50 0.11
C VAL A 55 -0.33 12.90 -0.32
N VAL A 56 -1.65 13.08 -0.48
CA VAL A 56 -2.22 14.40 -0.81
C VAL A 56 -1.96 15.42 0.29
N TRP A 57 -2.14 15.04 1.56
CA TRP A 57 -1.89 15.92 2.68
C TRP A 57 -0.43 16.39 2.73
N ARG A 58 0.53 15.49 2.55
CA ARG A 58 1.97 15.84 2.56
C ARG A 58 2.35 16.72 1.37
N LEU A 59 1.75 16.49 0.18
CA LEU A 59 2.00 17.29 -1.03
C LEU A 59 1.32 18.64 -1.02
N LYS A 60 0.03 18.68 -0.65
CA LYS A 60 -0.83 19.86 -0.80
C LYS A 60 -1.04 20.62 0.49
N ARG A 61 -0.61 20.09 1.64
CA ARG A 61 -0.86 20.64 2.98
C ARG A 61 -2.35 20.77 3.32
N VAL A 62 -3.20 20.00 2.62
CA VAL A 62 -4.65 19.96 2.81
C VAL A 62 -5.05 18.52 3.14
N VAL A 63 -5.69 18.33 4.28
CA VAL A 63 -6.32 17.03 4.61
C VAL A 63 -7.54 16.87 3.72
N PRO A 64 -7.63 15.80 2.91
CA PRO A 64 -8.82 15.57 2.10
C PRO A 64 -10.08 15.50 2.95
N ARG A 65 -11.11 16.23 2.53
CA ARG A 65 -12.40 16.30 3.22
C ARG A 65 -13.15 14.98 3.15
N ARG A 66 -12.97 14.24 2.02
CA ARG A 66 -13.72 13.01 1.76
C ARG A 66 -12.95 12.01 0.91
N LEU A 67 -13.06 10.73 1.26
CA LEU A 67 -12.58 9.60 0.51
C LEU A 67 -13.78 8.76 0.06
N GLN A 68 -13.81 8.35 -1.21
CA GLN A 68 -14.90 7.53 -1.76
C GLN A 68 -14.34 6.35 -2.55
N LEU A 69 -14.82 5.15 -2.23
CA LEU A 69 -14.65 3.95 -3.04
C LEU A 69 -15.96 3.67 -3.77
N VAL A 70 -15.91 3.68 -5.10
CA VAL A 70 -17.07 3.43 -5.95
C VAL A 70 -16.95 2.03 -6.53
N TYR A 71 -17.81 1.12 -6.09
CA TYR A 71 -17.84 -0.28 -6.55
C TYR A 71 -18.76 -0.40 -7.76
N LEU A 72 -18.18 -0.46 -8.96
CA LEU A 72 -18.93 -0.49 -10.23
C LEU A 72 -19.75 -1.76 -10.40
N GLY A 73 -19.29 -2.90 -9.83
CA GLY A 73 -19.98 -4.18 -9.93
C GLY A 73 -21.26 -4.32 -9.07
N SER A 74 -21.45 -3.43 -8.08
CA SER A 74 -22.64 -3.44 -7.21
C SER A 74 -23.32 -2.08 -7.13
N GLY A 75 -22.69 -0.99 -7.62
CA GLY A 75 -23.19 0.37 -7.48
C GLY A 75 -23.00 0.97 -6.08
N ASP A 76 -22.36 0.24 -5.16
CA ASP A 76 -22.15 0.72 -3.79
C ASP A 76 -21.06 1.80 -3.74
N VAL A 77 -21.22 2.74 -2.80
CA VAL A 77 -20.23 3.77 -2.50
C VAL A 77 -19.88 3.73 -1.02
N LEU A 78 -18.62 3.39 -0.73
CA LEU A 78 -18.08 3.52 0.62
C LEU A 78 -17.47 4.91 0.78
N THR A 79 -17.94 5.66 1.76
CA THR A 79 -17.46 7.02 2.05
C THR A 79 -16.80 7.07 3.42
N TYR A 80 -15.69 7.82 3.50
CA TYR A 80 -14.96 8.07 4.73
C TYR A 80 -14.44 9.50 4.76
N ASP A 81 -14.66 10.21 5.87
CA ASP A 81 -14.19 11.58 6.08
C ASP A 81 -13.00 11.53 7.08
N PRO A 82 -11.74 11.59 6.60
CA PRO A 82 -10.57 11.44 7.45
C PRO A 82 -10.34 12.66 8.32
N VAL A 83 -9.78 12.43 9.50
CA VAL A 83 -9.23 13.49 10.35
C VAL A 83 -7.70 13.38 10.39
N PRO A 84 -6.95 14.46 10.73
CA PRO A 84 -5.49 14.43 10.80
C PRO A 84 -4.92 13.26 11.59
N ALA A 85 -5.51 12.93 12.74
CA ALA A 85 -5.09 11.83 13.61
C ALA A 85 -5.14 10.45 12.91
N ASP A 86 -6.05 10.24 11.95
CA ASP A 86 -6.09 9.02 11.15
C ASP A 86 -4.89 8.90 10.23
N LEU A 87 -4.52 10.00 9.59
CA LEU A 87 -3.42 10.07 8.64
C LEU A 87 -2.07 9.95 9.36
N GLU A 88 -1.91 10.58 10.52
CA GLU A 88 -0.74 10.40 11.38
C GLU A 88 -0.58 8.94 11.84
N ARG A 89 -1.69 8.25 12.12
CA ARG A 89 -1.67 6.83 12.48
C ARG A 89 -1.20 5.97 11.32
N VAL A 90 -1.65 6.27 10.09
CA VAL A 90 -1.17 5.61 8.87
C VAL A 90 0.31 5.87 8.68
N GLU A 91 0.77 7.11 8.84
CA GLU A 91 2.17 7.48 8.71
C GLU A 91 3.06 6.71 9.71
N ARG A 92 2.68 6.66 10.99
CA ARG A 92 3.41 5.85 11.98
C ARG A 92 3.48 4.37 11.59
N LYS A 93 2.38 3.81 11.05
CA LYS A 93 2.36 2.42 10.58
C LYS A 93 3.30 2.20 9.39
N LEU A 94 3.36 3.15 8.46
CA LEU A 94 4.28 3.09 7.32
C LEU A 94 5.74 3.21 7.77
N HIS A 95 6.05 4.07 8.73
CA HIS A 95 7.39 4.15 9.31
C HIS A 95 7.81 2.83 9.97
N ALA A 96 6.97 2.26 10.82
CA ALA A 96 7.26 0.99 11.46
C ALA A 96 7.48 -0.14 10.44
N LEU A 97 6.67 -0.17 9.36
CA LEU A 97 6.85 -1.12 8.27
C LEU A 97 8.18 -0.90 7.54
N TRP A 98 8.52 0.36 7.26
CA TRP A 98 9.77 0.70 6.57
C TRP A 98 11.01 0.32 7.39
N GLU A 99 11.00 0.57 8.71
CA GLU A 99 12.08 0.13 9.60
C GLU A 99 12.22 -1.40 9.62
N ALA A 100 11.11 -2.14 9.65
CA ALA A 100 11.13 -3.60 9.57
C ALA A 100 11.70 -4.10 8.22
N ILE A 101 11.36 -3.43 7.11
CA ILE A 101 11.91 -3.74 5.78
C ILE A 101 13.43 -3.46 5.74
N LYS A 102 13.89 -2.32 6.25
CA LYS A 102 15.32 -2.00 6.32
C LYS A 102 16.08 -3.07 7.11
N GLN A 103 15.59 -3.40 8.30
CA GLN A 103 16.20 -4.42 9.14
C GLN A 103 16.24 -5.79 8.44
N ALA A 104 15.16 -6.20 7.79
CA ALA A 104 15.14 -7.46 7.04
C ALA A 104 16.11 -7.43 5.85
N THR A 105 16.24 -6.29 5.19
CA THR A 105 17.18 -6.08 4.07
C THR A 105 18.63 -6.15 4.54
N GLU A 106 18.97 -5.57 5.68
CA GLU A 106 20.33 -5.57 6.24
C GLU A 106 20.74 -6.96 6.76
N THR A 107 19.82 -7.67 7.39
CA THR A 107 20.10 -8.97 8.04
C THR A 107 19.85 -10.18 7.15
N GLY A 108 19.13 -10.03 6.03
CA GLY A 108 18.64 -11.15 5.21
C GLY A 108 17.51 -11.96 5.87
N ASN A 109 17.00 -11.53 7.02
CA ASN A 109 15.99 -12.27 7.78
C ASN A 109 14.57 -11.90 7.32
N TRP A 110 14.15 -12.47 6.20
CA TRP A 110 12.82 -12.34 5.65
C TRP A 110 11.90 -13.45 6.17
N ARG A 111 11.14 -13.16 7.22
CA ARG A 111 10.23 -14.15 7.83
C ARG A 111 8.96 -14.29 7.01
N PRO A 112 8.60 -15.50 6.55
CA PRO A 112 7.34 -15.74 5.89
C PRO A 112 6.18 -15.57 6.89
N ARG A 113 5.03 -15.15 6.36
CA ARG A 113 3.77 -15.05 7.11
C ARG A 113 2.76 -16.02 6.51
N PRO A 114 2.58 -17.22 7.06
CA PRO A 114 1.65 -18.20 6.53
C PRO A 114 0.21 -17.68 6.48
N THR A 115 -0.48 -17.98 5.39
CA THR A 115 -1.89 -17.67 5.17
C THR A 115 -2.58 -18.86 4.51
N LYS A 116 -3.92 -18.81 4.40
CA LYS A 116 -4.70 -19.83 3.66
C LYS A 116 -4.30 -19.92 2.18
N LEU A 117 -3.71 -18.87 1.62
CA LEU A 117 -3.28 -18.83 0.22
C LEU A 117 -1.96 -19.55 -0.02
N CYS A 118 -1.20 -19.87 1.02
CA CYS A 118 0.09 -20.56 0.88
C CYS A 118 -0.04 -21.95 0.24
N GLY A 119 -1.21 -22.60 0.33
CA GLY A 119 -1.47 -23.88 -0.34
C GLY A 119 -1.41 -23.80 -1.87
N TRP A 120 -1.57 -22.61 -2.46
CA TRP A 120 -1.48 -22.34 -3.91
C TRP A 120 -0.24 -21.54 -4.30
N CYS A 121 0.75 -21.42 -3.40
CA CYS A 121 1.94 -20.63 -3.63
C CYS A 121 2.97 -21.41 -4.47
N ASP A 122 3.39 -20.86 -5.61
CA ASP A 122 4.41 -21.46 -6.48
C ASP A 122 5.82 -21.43 -5.88
N HIS A 123 6.03 -20.72 -4.75
CA HIS A 123 7.32 -20.56 -4.09
C HIS A 123 7.53 -21.49 -2.87
N GLN A 124 6.69 -22.49 -2.67
CA GLN A 124 6.80 -23.42 -1.53
C GLN A 124 8.17 -24.08 -1.42
N ALA A 125 8.79 -24.44 -2.57
CA ALA A 125 10.12 -25.06 -2.61
C ALA A 125 11.24 -24.14 -2.02
N HIS A 126 11.01 -22.85 -1.92
CA HIS A 126 11.93 -21.85 -1.35
C HIS A 126 11.46 -21.33 0.01
N CYS A 127 10.31 -21.77 0.49
CA CYS A 127 9.72 -21.23 1.71
C CYS A 127 10.05 -22.13 2.92
N PRO A 128 10.69 -21.58 3.96
CA PRO A 128 11.05 -22.36 5.15
C PRO A 128 9.83 -22.94 5.90
N GLU A 129 8.66 -22.30 5.80
CA GLU A 129 7.40 -22.82 6.38
C GLU A 129 6.93 -24.14 5.74
N PHE A 130 7.42 -24.46 4.54
CA PHE A 130 7.17 -25.71 3.82
C PHE A 130 8.40 -26.59 3.75
N GLY A 131 9.43 -26.33 4.57
CA GLY A 131 10.70 -27.08 4.55
C GLY A 131 11.58 -26.78 3.34
N GLY A 132 11.24 -25.75 2.56
CA GLY A 132 12.02 -25.29 1.41
C GLY A 132 13.28 -24.54 1.82
N THR A 133 14.22 -24.41 0.88
CA THR A 133 15.47 -23.68 1.09
C THR A 133 15.41 -22.33 0.39
N PRO A 134 15.43 -21.21 1.14
CA PRO A 134 15.50 -19.89 0.54
C PRO A 134 16.74 -19.72 -0.34
N PRO A 135 16.67 -18.94 -1.43
CA PRO A 135 17.86 -18.59 -2.21
C PRO A 135 18.85 -17.80 -1.35
N PRO A 136 20.16 -17.79 -1.72
CA PRO A 136 21.15 -16.97 -1.04
C PRO A 136 20.73 -15.49 -0.98
N TYR A 137 21.02 -14.82 0.13
CA TYR A 137 20.77 -13.40 0.28
C TYR A 137 22.09 -12.64 0.58
N PRO A 138 22.36 -11.48 -0.05
CA PRO A 138 21.55 -10.89 -1.12
C PRO A 138 21.54 -11.73 -2.39
N LEU A 139 20.45 -11.64 -3.17
CA LEU A 139 20.42 -12.28 -4.48
C LEU A 139 21.56 -11.76 -5.33
N PRO A 140 22.31 -12.63 -6.04
CA PRO A 140 23.35 -12.16 -6.96
C PRO A 140 22.71 -11.24 -7.98
N VAL A 141 23.22 -10.00 -8.06
CA VAL A 141 22.78 -9.04 -9.07
C VAL A 141 23.27 -9.57 -10.41
N THR A 142 22.39 -10.21 -11.17
CA THR A 142 22.67 -10.47 -12.58
C THR A 142 22.76 -9.11 -13.27
N ALA A 143 23.94 -8.72 -13.70
CA ALA A 143 24.11 -7.54 -14.54
C ALA A 143 23.08 -7.63 -15.71
N PRO A 144 22.39 -6.52 -16.06
CA PRO A 144 21.45 -6.53 -17.17
C PRO A 144 22.18 -7.00 -18.42
N GLY A 145 21.64 -8.06 -19.03
CA GLY A 145 22.29 -8.93 -19.97
C GLY A 145 23.14 -8.26 -21.02
N SER A 146 24.35 -8.77 -21.18
CA SER A 146 24.99 -8.87 -22.47
C SER A 146 24.20 -9.88 -23.32
N SER A 147 23.16 -9.42 -24.02
CA SER A 147 22.62 -10.15 -25.16
C SER A 147 23.71 -10.16 -26.22
N THR A 148 24.45 -11.24 -26.25
CA THR A 148 25.28 -11.55 -27.41
C THR A 148 24.34 -11.99 -28.53
N VAL A 149 24.30 -11.22 -29.60
CA VAL A 149 23.65 -11.51 -30.88
C VAL A 149 24.29 -12.75 -31.49
#